data_01f17218b43c931dc6e85d0a8d35ce6d
#
_entry.id   01f17218b43c931dc6e85d0a8d35ce6d
#
_cell.length_a   1.000
_cell.length_b   1.000
_cell.length_c   1.000
_cell.angle_alpha   90.00
_cell.angle_beta   90.00
_cell.angle_gamma   90.00
#
_symmetry.space_group_name_H-M   'P 1'
#
loop_
_entity.id
_entity.type
_entity.pdbx_description
1 polymer ?
#
loop_
_entity_poly.entity_id
_entity_poly.type
_entity_poly.pdbx_seq_one_letter_code
_entity_poly.pdbx_strand_id
1 'polypeptide(L)'
;MKYQFKFNPLAAAIFTLLCGSTIQSSYAEANDTASTVDNKRLKDSIQKAYPGQEFFEQYYVEKSSPEAQVRDTKSLSSAFCSGTWITPISPTTQAVDPKEATSTVTADYAHYNPNGDSELEGNVLIDQQGRSVRADKVTIDKSQTYANAQGNVQLAQAGLLAKSDQVNYNLKTQQGDLKNSYYISEQQHAHGRADLIQRTSPDVLVLHNATYTTCPPEQKPTWKIQAKEIELNQETGRGVTKGTKLYVKDVPVLAVPYFNFPIDDRRTTGILNPNLGFSNDGGLELTVPVYLNLAPNYDATVTPRYISDRGMMMQGEFRYLTENYGQGKIWGGYLPSDDRYNNQDRKDFNLLHKWQINDYLTADAEYHYASD
;
A
#
# COMPACT_ATOMS: atom_id res chain seq x y z
N MET A 1 -1.89 23.89 -4.90
CA MET A 1 -1.19 22.79 -4.23
C MET A 1 -1.60 21.51 -4.91
N LYS A 2 -0.65 20.81 -5.54
CA LYS A 2 -0.92 19.56 -6.27
C LYS A 2 -0.88 18.40 -5.28
N TYR A 3 -2.00 17.77 -5.03
CA TYR A 3 -2.07 16.55 -4.23
C TYR A 3 -1.97 15.34 -5.16
N GLN A 4 -0.80 14.72 -5.23
CA GLN A 4 -0.62 13.38 -5.78
C GLN A 4 -0.62 12.40 -4.60
N PHE A 5 -1.54 11.44 -4.61
CA PHE A 5 -1.47 10.27 -3.77
C PHE A 5 -0.30 9.38 -4.26
N LYS A 6 0.86 9.51 -3.63
CA LYS A 6 1.93 8.53 -3.76
C LYS A 6 1.92 7.68 -2.51
N PHE A 7 1.43 6.49 -2.63
CA PHE A 7 1.57 5.48 -1.60
C PHE A 7 2.95 4.82 -1.71
N ASN A 8 3.64 4.69 -0.60
CA ASN A 8 5.02 4.23 -0.53
C ASN A 8 5.12 2.70 -0.29
N PRO A 9 6.27 2.09 -0.58
CA PRO A 9 6.54 0.68 -0.87
C PRO A 9 6.47 -0.29 0.31
N LEU A 10 5.65 -0.07 1.33
CA LEU A 10 5.45 -1.06 2.40
C LEU A 10 4.97 -2.41 1.84
N ALA A 11 4.22 -2.37 0.74
CA ALA A 11 3.84 -3.55 -0.01
C ALA A 11 5.04 -4.29 -0.62
N ALA A 12 6.05 -3.59 -1.09
CA ALA A 12 7.23 -4.20 -1.72
C ALA A 12 8.07 -5.00 -0.72
N ALA A 13 8.13 -4.59 0.53
CA ALA A 13 8.97 -5.26 1.52
C ALA A 13 8.36 -6.51 2.14
N ILE A 14 7.05 -6.52 2.32
CA ILE A 14 6.32 -7.74 2.69
C ILE A 14 6.42 -8.76 1.55
N PHE A 15 6.53 -8.28 0.31
CA PHE A 15 6.62 -9.09 -0.89
C PHE A 15 7.97 -9.81 -1.03
N THR A 16 9.08 -9.18 -0.67
CA THR A 16 10.42 -9.80 -0.73
C THR A 16 10.58 -10.95 0.27
N LEU A 17 9.82 -10.94 1.34
CA LEU A 17 9.81 -11.97 2.38
C LEU A 17 9.10 -13.29 1.96
N LEU A 18 8.16 -13.24 1.03
CA LEU A 18 7.28 -14.37 0.73
C LEU A 18 7.51 -15.03 -0.64
N CYS A 19 8.24 -14.39 -1.56
CA CYS A 19 8.48 -14.90 -2.92
C CYS A 19 9.90 -15.43 -3.19
N GLY A 20 10.75 -15.56 -2.16
CA GLY A 20 12.16 -15.95 -2.27
C GLY A 20 12.44 -17.46 -2.33
N SER A 21 11.55 -18.29 -2.85
CA SER A 21 11.89 -19.69 -3.16
C SER A 21 11.24 -20.10 -4.48
N THR A 22 12.05 -20.27 -5.51
CA THR A 22 11.68 -20.93 -6.75
C THR A 22 11.38 -22.40 -6.49
N ILE A 23 10.10 -22.71 -6.31
CA ILE A 23 9.61 -24.09 -6.48
C ILE A 23 9.32 -24.23 -7.96
N GLN A 24 10.21 -24.89 -8.68
CA GLN A 24 9.92 -25.45 -9.99
C GLN A 24 8.82 -26.52 -9.81
N SER A 25 7.58 -26.14 -10.02
CA SER A 25 6.51 -27.10 -10.24
C SER A 25 6.51 -27.46 -11.72
N SER A 26 6.90 -28.70 -12.02
CA SER A 26 6.65 -29.33 -13.30
C SER A 26 5.14 -29.38 -13.54
N TYR A 27 4.65 -28.54 -14.44
CA TYR A 27 3.28 -28.69 -14.96
C TYR A 27 3.24 -29.88 -15.89
N ALA A 28 2.55 -30.94 -15.45
CA ALA A 28 2.04 -31.94 -16.34
C ALA A 28 0.87 -31.32 -17.12
N GLU A 29 0.95 -31.34 -18.45
CA GLU A 29 -0.17 -31.04 -19.34
C GLU A 29 -1.33 -32.00 -19.01
N ALA A 30 -2.35 -31.49 -18.35
CA ALA A 30 -3.61 -32.20 -18.17
C ALA A 30 -4.54 -31.78 -19.30
N ASN A 31 -4.93 -32.81 -20.10
CA ASN A 31 -5.83 -32.69 -21.24
C ASN A 31 -7.14 -31.97 -20.92
N ASP A 32 -7.45 -31.09 -21.84
CA ASP A 32 -8.61 -30.21 -21.96
C ASP A 32 -9.91 -31.00 -22.17
N THR A 33 -10.52 -31.52 -21.10
CA THR A 33 -11.93 -31.96 -21.07
C THR A 33 -12.52 -31.89 -19.64
N ALA A 34 -12.30 -30.80 -18.91
CA ALA A 34 -13.05 -30.51 -17.69
C ALA A 34 -14.37 -29.82 -18.05
N SER A 35 -15.48 -30.46 -17.73
CA SER A 35 -16.83 -30.03 -18.07
C SER A 35 -17.12 -28.60 -17.51
N THR A 36 -17.86 -27.83 -18.29
CA THR A 36 -18.36 -26.49 -17.94
C THR A 36 -19.11 -26.42 -16.59
N VAL A 37 -19.57 -27.56 -16.07
CA VAL A 37 -20.29 -27.72 -14.79
C VAL A 37 -19.33 -27.63 -13.60
N ASP A 38 -18.10 -28.14 -13.70
CA ASP A 38 -17.12 -28.11 -12.61
C ASP A 38 -16.53 -26.69 -12.47
N ASN A 39 -16.34 -25.97 -13.56
CA ASN A 39 -15.87 -24.59 -13.53
C ASN A 39 -16.90 -23.64 -12.88
N LYS A 40 -18.19 -23.86 -13.06
CA LYS A 40 -19.24 -23.08 -12.41
C LYS A 40 -19.29 -23.34 -10.90
N ARG A 41 -19.21 -24.62 -10.47
CA ARG A 41 -19.17 -24.97 -9.04
C ARG A 41 -17.91 -24.44 -8.35
N LEU A 42 -16.76 -24.47 -9.03
CA LEU A 42 -15.52 -23.92 -8.52
C LEU A 42 -15.63 -22.39 -8.39
N LYS A 43 -16.16 -21.67 -9.40
CA LYS A 43 -16.44 -20.25 -9.33
C LYS A 43 -17.42 -19.88 -8.22
N ASP A 44 -18.53 -20.61 -8.08
CA ASP A 44 -19.51 -20.38 -7.02
C ASP A 44 -18.91 -20.62 -5.62
N SER A 45 -18.03 -21.61 -5.46
CA SER A 45 -17.33 -21.87 -4.19
C SER A 45 -16.29 -20.79 -3.84
N ILE A 46 -15.58 -20.27 -4.84
CA ILE A 46 -14.62 -19.18 -4.70
C ILE A 46 -15.37 -17.88 -4.36
N GLN A 47 -16.46 -17.59 -5.07
CA GLN A 47 -17.29 -16.40 -4.84
C GLN A 47 -17.89 -16.37 -3.42
N LYS A 48 -18.31 -17.53 -2.90
CA LYS A 48 -18.77 -17.64 -1.50
C LYS A 48 -17.65 -17.41 -0.48
N ALA A 49 -16.42 -17.80 -0.83
CA ALA A 49 -15.25 -17.62 0.04
C ALA A 49 -14.64 -16.21 -0.06
N TYR A 50 -14.82 -15.53 -1.19
CA TYR A 50 -14.22 -14.21 -1.49
C TYR A 50 -15.24 -13.25 -2.10
N PRO A 51 -16.04 -12.58 -1.27
CA PRO A 51 -16.97 -11.57 -1.75
C PRO A 51 -16.22 -10.48 -2.54
N GLY A 52 -16.79 -10.07 -3.67
CA GLY A 52 -16.23 -9.00 -4.53
C GLY A 52 -15.30 -9.49 -5.65
N GLN A 53 -15.06 -10.79 -5.79
CA GLN A 53 -14.17 -11.33 -6.82
C GLN A 53 -14.57 -10.92 -8.24
N GLU A 54 -15.86 -10.97 -8.60
CA GLU A 54 -16.35 -10.53 -9.91
C GLU A 54 -16.01 -9.06 -10.19
N PHE A 55 -16.09 -8.22 -9.17
CA PHE A 55 -15.70 -6.82 -9.28
C PHE A 55 -14.20 -6.70 -9.56
N PHE A 56 -13.37 -7.47 -8.88
CA PHE A 56 -11.92 -7.42 -9.06
C PHE A 56 -11.51 -7.99 -10.44
N GLU A 57 -12.04 -9.14 -10.86
CA GLU A 57 -11.74 -9.74 -12.16
C GLU A 57 -12.05 -8.80 -13.34
N GLN A 58 -13.07 -7.97 -13.22
CA GLN A 58 -13.45 -7.01 -14.26
C GLN A 58 -12.36 -5.99 -14.58
N TYR A 59 -11.50 -5.67 -13.63
CA TYR A 59 -10.47 -4.64 -13.75
C TYR A 59 -9.03 -5.20 -13.73
N TYR A 60 -8.88 -6.52 -13.72
CA TYR A 60 -7.59 -7.18 -13.78
C TYR A 60 -7.35 -7.75 -15.16
N VAL A 61 -6.24 -7.39 -15.79
CA VAL A 61 -5.89 -7.83 -17.14
C VAL A 61 -4.51 -8.47 -17.14
N GLU A 62 -4.30 -9.45 -18.01
CA GLU A 62 -2.99 -10.08 -18.19
C GLU A 62 -1.96 -9.08 -18.73
N LYS A 63 -0.70 -9.23 -18.35
CA LYS A 63 0.41 -8.40 -18.83
C LYS A 63 0.59 -8.39 -20.35
N SER A 64 0.24 -9.49 -21.00
CA SER A 64 0.29 -9.64 -22.45
C SER A 64 -0.77 -8.81 -23.18
N SER A 65 -1.80 -8.33 -22.48
CA SER A 65 -2.89 -7.56 -23.09
C SER A 65 -2.40 -6.20 -23.63
N PRO A 66 -2.95 -5.73 -24.75
CA PRO A 66 -2.62 -4.41 -25.30
C PRO A 66 -2.88 -3.27 -24.29
N GLU A 67 -3.91 -3.41 -23.46
CA GLU A 67 -4.31 -2.41 -22.46
C GLU A 67 -3.28 -2.31 -21.34
N ALA A 68 -2.71 -3.44 -20.89
CA ALA A 68 -1.64 -3.48 -19.89
C ALA A 68 -0.37 -2.80 -20.43
N GLN A 69 -0.01 -3.04 -21.68
CA GLN A 69 1.20 -2.48 -22.30
C GLN A 69 1.16 -0.94 -22.41
N VAL A 70 -0.03 -0.36 -22.60
CA VAL A 70 -0.20 1.09 -22.67
C VAL A 70 -0.07 1.75 -21.29
N ARG A 71 -0.48 1.07 -20.23
CA ARG A 71 -0.55 1.64 -18.88
C ARG A 71 0.68 1.38 -18.02
N ASP A 72 1.35 0.24 -18.18
CA ASP A 72 2.44 -0.21 -17.30
C ASP A 72 3.81 0.25 -17.81
N THR A 73 4.13 1.53 -17.68
CA THR A 73 5.43 2.03 -18.10
C THR A 73 6.53 1.97 -17.04
N LYS A 74 6.26 1.72 -15.74
CA LYS A 74 7.28 1.91 -14.68
C LYS A 74 7.11 1.11 -13.38
N SER A 75 6.33 0.06 -13.33
CA SER A 75 6.12 -0.65 -12.05
C SER A 75 7.20 -1.71 -11.79
N LEU A 76 7.95 -1.53 -10.71
CA LEU A 76 8.91 -2.52 -10.16
C LEU A 76 8.24 -3.85 -9.73
N SER A 77 6.95 -3.81 -9.39
CA SER A 77 6.16 -4.99 -9.03
C SER A 77 5.80 -5.87 -10.22
N SER A 78 5.98 -5.37 -11.43
CA SER A 78 5.60 -6.04 -12.67
C SER A 78 6.31 -7.38 -12.91
N ALA A 79 7.48 -7.63 -12.33
CA ALA A 79 8.23 -8.87 -12.53
C ALA A 79 7.55 -10.11 -11.93
N PHE A 80 6.73 -9.95 -10.88
CA PHE A 80 6.17 -11.05 -10.09
C PHE A 80 4.66 -11.25 -10.23
N CYS A 81 3.95 -10.33 -10.90
CA CYS A 81 2.50 -10.43 -11.10
C CYS A 81 2.17 -10.94 -12.49
N SER A 82 1.16 -11.81 -12.61
CA SER A 82 0.66 -12.34 -13.88
C SER A 82 -0.08 -11.30 -14.73
N GLY A 83 -0.62 -10.25 -14.09
CA GLY A 83 -1.39 -9.19 -14.72
C GLY A 83 -1.25 -7.85 -14.01
N THR A 84 -2.07 -6.89 -14.42
CA THR A 84 -2.13 -5.54 -13.84
C THR A 84 -3.57 -5.07 -13.69
N TRP A 85 -3.78 -4.09 -12.84
CA TRP A 85 -5.08 -3.43 -12.66
C TRP A 85 -5.24 -2.29 -13.67
N ILE A 86 -6.44 -2.19 -14.26
CA ILE A 86 -6.82 -1.07 -15.13
C ILE A 86 -8.08 -0.43 -14.56
N THR A 87 -7.92 0.71 -13.91
CA THR A 87 -9.05 1.49 -13.38
C THR A 87 -9.61 2.43 -14.44
N PRO A 88 -10.87 2.89 -14.35
CA PRO A 88 -11.49 3.78 -15.32
C PRO A 88 -10.71 5.08 -15.54
N ILE A 89 -10.03 5.56 -14.50
CA ILE A 89 -9.25 6.82 -14.57
C ILE A 89 -7.77 6.46 -14.33
N SER A 90 -6.92 6.81 -15.32
CA SER A 90 -5.49 6.50 -15.26
C SER A 90 -4.79 7.16 -14.08
N PRO A 91 -3.78 6.49 -13.46
CA PRO A 91 -2.95 7.08 -12.41
C PRO A 91 -2.23 8.37 -12.82
N THR A 92 -1.99 8.54 -14.13
CA THR A 92 -1.34 9.72 -14.68
C THR A 92 -2.29 10.91 -14.89
N THR A 93 -3.60 10.69 -14.75
CA THR A 93 -4.62 11.74 -14.89
C THR A 93 -4.49 12.75 -13.74
N GLN A 94 -4.23 13.99 -14.05
CA GLN A 94 -4.19 15.07 -13.06
C GLN A 94 -5.63 15.43 -12.66
N ALA A 95 -5.95 15.33 -11.37
CA ALA A 95 -7.20 15.86 -10.85
C ALA A 95 -7.13 17.39 -10.84
N VAL A 96 -8.15 18.03 -11.40
CA VAL A 96 -8.32 19.50 -11.34
C VAL A 96 -8.86 19.87 -9.96
N ASP A 97 -8.57 21.10 -9.50
CA ASP A 97 -9.17 21.60 -8.25
C ASP A 97 -10.68 21.50 -8.34
N PRO A 98 -11.37 20.87 -7.35
CA PRO A 98 -12.82 20.72 -7.37
C PRO A 98 -13.61 22.02 -7.56
N LYS A 99 -13.01 23.16 -7.20
CA LYS A 99 -13.62 24.48 -7.37
C LYS A 99 -13.55 25.02 -8.80
N GLU A 100 -12.60 24.53 -9.59
CA GLU A 100 -12.37 24.97 -10.98
C GLU A 100 -12.84 23.92 -12.00
N ALA A 101 -13.11 22.71 -11.54
CA ALA A 101 -13.50 21.60 -12.42
C ALA A 101 -14.99 21.66 -12.80
N THR A 102 -15.25 21.56 -14.09
CA THR A 102 -16.61 21.39 -14.61
C THR A 102 -17.11 19.98 -14.31
N SER A 103 -18.28 19.86 -13.68
CA SER A 103 -18.94 18.59 -13.44
C SER A 103 -19.99 18.34 -14.52
N THR A 104 -19.98 17.14 -15.12
CA THR A 104 -21.03 16.67 -16.01
C THR A 104 -21.86 15.64 -15.28
N VAL A 105 -23.18 15.79 -15.30
CA VAL A 105 -24.11 14.87 -14.67
C VAL A 105 -25.03 14.28 -15.74
N THR A 106 -25.13 12.95 -15.78
CA THR A 106 -26.07 12.21 -16.60
C THR A 106 -26.86 11.24 -15.74
N ALA A 107 -28.15 11.10 -16.02
CA ALA A 107 -29.06 10.16 -15.37
C ALA A 107 -30.22 9.87 -16.32
N ASP A 108 -30.91 8.74 -16.13
CA ASP A 108 -32.13 8.43 -16.90
C ASP A 108 -33.28 9.33 -16.47
N TYR A 109 -33.32 9.68 -15.18
CA TYR A 109 -34.30 10.59 -14.61
C TYR A 109 -33.64 11.56 -13.64
N ALA A 110 -34.05 12.84 -13.72
CA ALA A 110 -33.60 13.89 -12.82
C ALA A 110 -34.76 14.72 -12.31
N HIS A 111 -34.92 14.81 -11.01
CA HIS A 111 -35.91 15.66 -10.34
C HIS A 111 -35.23 16.72 -9.50
N TYR A 112 -35.28 17.95 -9.93
CA TYR A 112 -34.84 19.09 -9.15
C TYR A 112 -35.98 19.68 -8.33
N ASN A 113 -35.82 19.73 -7.01
CA ASN A 113 -36.81 20.31 -6.09
C ASN A 113 -36.19 21.46 -5.29
N PRO A 114 -36.50 22.73 -5.61
CA PRO A 114 -35.95 23.87 -4.91
C PRO A 114 -36.39 23.99 -3.44
N ASN A 115 -37.52 23.30 -3.07
CA ASN A 115 -38.08 23.32 -1.72
C ASN A 115 -37.89 22.00 -0.94
N GLY A 116 -37.23 21.02 -1.52
CA GLY A 116 -37.00 19.69 -0.94
C GLY A 116 -35.71 19.08 -1.48
N ASP A 117 -35.61 17.77 -1.33
CA ASP A 117 -34.48 17.01 -1.85
C ASP A 117 -34.57 16.84 -3.36
N SER A 118 -33.44 16.90 -4.03
CA SER A 118 -33.33 16.65 -5.47
C SER A 118 -32.80 15.23 -5.70
N GLU A 119 -33.30 14.55 -6.73
CA GLU A 119 -33.02 13.15 -7.01
C GLU A 119 -32.54 12.93 -8.44
N LEU A 120 -31.60 12.05 -8.60
CA LEU A 120 -31.12 11.49 -9.86
C LEU A 120 -31.30 9.97 -9.80
N GLU A 121 -31.92 9.37 -10.79
CA GLU A 121 -32.21 7.92 -10.82
C GLU A 121 -31.88 7.32 -12.17
N GLY A 122 -31.39 6.08 -12.16
CA GLY A 122 -31.04 5.28 -13.31
C GLY A 122 -29.72 5.72 -13.95
N ASN A 123 -28.77 4.82 -14.01
CA ASN A 123 -27.46 5.02 -14.68
C ASN A 123 -26.80 6.37 -14.33
N VAL A 124 -26.90 6.80 -13.09
CA VAL A 124 -26.35 8.10 -12.67
C VAL A 124 -24.84 8.07 -12.86
N LEU A 125 -24.32 9.03 -13.62
CA LEU A 125 -22.91 9.29 -13.76
C LEU A 125 -22.64 10.77 -13.47
N ILE A 126 -21.82 11.03 -12.47
CA ILE A 126 -21.28 12.34 -12.17
C ILE A 126 -19.78 12.27 -12.54
N ASP A 127 -19.41 12.99 -13.56
CA ASP A 127 -18.01 13.05 -14.04
C ASP A 127 -17.45 14.44 -13.82
N GLN A 128 -16.27 14.46 -13.23
CA GLN A 128 -15.48 15.65 -12.99
C GLN A 128 -14.04 15.32 -13.36
N GLN A 129 -13.34 16.17 -14.05
CA GLN A 129 -12.00 15.91 -14.56
C GLN A 129 -11.10 15.18 -13.53
N GLY A 130 -10.78 13.91 -13.83
CA GLY A 130 -9.99 13.04 -12.96
C GLY A 130 -10.74 12.35 -11.81
N ARG A 131 -12.07 12.47 -11.75
CA ARG A 131 -12.94 11.79 -10.77
C ARG A 131 -14.28 11.44 -11.40
N SER A 132 -14.83 10.28 -11.04
CA SER A 132 -16.20 9.95 -11.44
C SER A 132 -16.93 9.19 -10.35
N VAL A 133 -18.25 9.39 -10.30
CA VAL A 133 -19.15 8.66 -9.42
C VAL A 133 -20.26 8.05 -10.29
N ARG A 134 -20.47 6.74 -10.15
CA ARG A 134 -21.61 6.03 -10.73
C ARG A 134 -22.48 5.49 -9.62
N ALA A 135 -23.80 5.51 -9.81
CA ALA A 135 -24.76 4.95 -8.87
C ALA A 135 -26.08 4.65 -9.57
N ASP A 136 -26.95 3.86 -8.93
CA ASP A 136 -28.31 3.66 -9.40
C ASP A 136 -29.21 4.85 -9.02
N LYS A 137 -28.94 5.45 -7.85
CA LYS A 137 -29.68 6.61 -7.34
C LYS A 137 -28.74 7.56 -6.59
N VAL A 138 -28.94 8.87 -6.77
CA VAL A 138 -28.27 9.93 -6.00
C VAL A 138 -29.32 10.90 -5.50
N THR A 139 -29.35 11.18 -4.20
CA THR A 139 -30.20 12.17 -3.56
C THR A 139 -29.33 13.28 -2.99
N ILE A 140 -29.71 14.54 -3.24
CA ILE A 140 -29.05 15.72 -2.69
C ILE A 140 -30.09 16.44 -1.83
N ASP A 141 -29.74 16.69 -0.58
CA ASP A 141 -30.64 17.36 0.37
C ASP A 141 -30.96 18.80 -0.04
N LYS A 142 -32.08 19.33 0.45
CA LYS A 142 -32.52 20.71 0.19
C LYS A 142 -31.43 21.77 0.44
N SER A 143 -30.60 21.56 1.44
CA SER A 143 -29.52 22.49 1.80
C SER A 143 -28.30 22.38 0.92
N GLN A 144 -28.28 21.42 -0.03
CA GLN A 144 -27.13 21.07 -0.85
C GLN A 144 -25.86 20.82 0.00
N THR A 145 -26.07 20.22 1.16
CA THR A 145 -24.99 19.91 2.12
C THR A 145 -24.62 18.43 2.07
N TYR A 146 -25.62 17.56 1.90
CA TYR A 146 -25.42 16.13 1.87
C TYR A 146 -25.84 15.54 0.53
N ALA A 147 -24.99 14.66 0.00
CA ALA A 147 -25.29 13.78 -1.12
C ALA A 147 -25.28 12.34 -0.63
N ASN A 148 -26.31 11.57 -0.99
CA ASN A 148 -26.41 10.15 -0.73
C ASN A 148 -26.49 9.42 -2.06
N ALA A 149 -25.53 8.50 -2.31
CA ALA A 149 -25.54 7.62 -3.46
C ALA A 149 -25.84 6.19 -3.01
N GLN A 150 -26.70 5.48 -3.74
CA GLN A 150 -27.14 4.13 -3.42
C GLN A 150 -27.20 3.26 -4.68
N GLY A 151 -26.97 1.96 -4.49
CA GLY A 151 -27.02 0.95 -5.53
C GLY A 151 -25.81 1.02 -6.47
N ASN A 152 -25.03 -0.05 -6.51
CA ASN A 152 -23.85 -0.20 -7.38
C ASN A 152 -22.93 1.02 -7.43
N VAL A 153 -22.75 1.68 -6.28
CA VAL A 153 -21.95 2.91 -6.23
C VAL A 153 -20.50 2.61 -6.58
N GLN A 154 -19.99 3.30 -7.58
CA GLN A 154 -18.56 3.22 -7.96
C GLN A 154 -17.96 4.62 -7.94
N LEU A 155 -16.83 4.75 -7.26
CA LEU A 155 -16.04 5.96 -7.17
C LEU A 155 -14.70 5.71 -7.83
N ALA A 156 -14.38 6.42 -8.88
CA ALA A 156 -13.09 6.33 -9.56
C ALA A 156 -12.33 7.66 -9.43
N GLN A 157 -11.04 7.53 -9.18
CA GLN A 157 -10.09 8.65 -9.13
C GLN A 157 -8.74 8.11 -9.59
N ALA A 158 -7.86 8.95 -10.10
CA ALA A 158 -6.54 8.61 -10.64
C ALA A 158 -5.90 7.33 -10.08
N GLY A 159 -6.07 6.20 -10.76
CA GLY A 159 -5.53 4.88 -10.35
C GLY A 159 -6.21 4.23 -9.14
N LEU A 160 -7.32 4.78 -8.65
CA LEU A 160 -8.11 4.23 -7.57
C LEU A 160 -9.55 3.98 -8.03
N LEU A 161 -10.11 2.85 -7.63
CA LEU A 161 -11.51 2.51 -7.84
C LEU A 161 -12.07 1.91 -6.56
N ALA A 162 -13.22 2.40 -6.11
CA ALA A 162 -13.98 1.82 -5.01
C ALA A 162 -15.40 1.49 -5.48
N LYS A 163 -15.91 0.33 -5.09
CA LYS A 163 -17.33 -0.07 -5.22
C LYS A 163 -17.91 -0.16 -3.82
N SER A 164 -19.11 0.37 -3.63
CA SER A 164 -19.78 0.42 -2.33
C SER A 164 -21.30 0.22 -2.50
N ASP A 165 -21.97 -0.24 -1.46
CA ASP A 165 -23.44 -0.35 -1.47
C ASP A 165 -24.10 1.03 -1.31
N GLN A 166 -23.49 1.87 -0.48
CA GLN A 166 -23.99 3.19 -0.16
C GLN A 166 -22.85 4.15 0.16
N VAL A 167 -22.97 5.38 -0.31
CA VAL A 167 -22.07 6.49 -0.01
C VAL A 167 -22.86 7.67 0.53
N ASN A 168 -22.47 8.17 1.70
CA ASN A 168 -22.95 9.44 2.24
C ASN A 168 -21.80 10.43 2.19
N TYR A 169 -22.02 11.61 1.66
CA TYR A 169 -20.98 12.61 1.50
C TYR A 169 -21.47 14.00 1.85
N ASN A 170 -20.73 14.71 2.69
CA ASN A 170 -20.96 16.10 3.00
C ASN A 170 -20.18 16.98 2.02
N LEU A 171 -20.90 17.69 1.17
CA LEU A 171 -20.36 18.53 0.10
C LEU A 171 -19.57 19.73 0.62
N LYS A 172 -19.87 20.20 1.84
CA LYS A 172 -19.22 21.38 2.46
C LYS A 172 -17.97 21.00 3.23
N THR A 173 -18.03 19.97 4.07
CA THR A 173 -16.91 19.53 4.91
C THR A 173 -16.00 18.53 4.21
N GLN A 174 -16.43 17.98 3.06
CA GLN A 174 -15.76 16.92 2.32
C GLN A 174 -15.56 15.63 3.13
N GLN A 175 -16.41 15.40 4.13
CA GLN A 175 -16.47 14.17 4.92
C GLN A 175 -17.44 13.20 4.28
N GLY A 176 -17.24 11.90 4.48
CA GLY A 176 -18.14 10.90 3.94
C GLY A 176 -17.83 9.49 4.36
N ASP A 177 -18.82 8.64 4.17
CA ASP A 177 -18.81 7.23 4.55
C ASP A 177 -19.18 6.36 3.35
N LEU A 178 -18.39 5.31 3.10
CA LEU A 178 -18.64 4.28 2.10
C LEU A 178 -18.83 2.95 2.84
N LYS A 179 -20.00 2.32 2.68
CA LYS A 179 -20.35 1.07 3.37
C LYS A 179 -20.11 -0.14 2.48
N ASN A 180 -19.60 -1.23 3.08
CA ASN A 180 -19.36 -2.51 2.40
C ASN A 180 -18.56 -2.34 1.11
N SER A 181 -17.39 -1.74 1.23
CA SER A 181 -16.61 -1.30 0.08
C SER A 181 -15.59 -2.33 -0.36
N TYR A 182 -15.42 -2.45 -1.68
CA TYR A 182 -14.28 -3.08 -2.35
C TYR A 182 -13.44 -1.99 -3.00
N TYR A 183 -12.12 -2.14 -2.98
CA TYR A 183 -11.25 -1.14 -3.57
C TYR A 183 -10.10 -1.78 -4.35
N ILE A 184 -9.66 -1.05 -5.38
CA ILE A 184 -8.52 -1.36 -6.23
C ILE A 184 -7.60 -0.16 -6.26
N SER A 185 -6.30 -0.40 -6.09
CA SER A 185 -5.24 0.58 -6.29
C SER A 185 -4.31 0.10 -7.41
N GLU A 186 -4.39 0.76 -8.56
CA GLU A 186 -3.56 0.45 -9.73
C GLU A 186 -2.08 0.72 -9.45
N GLN A 187 -1.77 1.86 -8.79
CA GLN A 187 -0.39 2.23 -8.47
C GLN A 187 0.31 1.27 -7.52
N GLN A 188 -0.44 0.60 -6.65
CA GLN A 188 0.08 -0.35 -5.67
C GLN A 188 -0.10 -1.80 -6.07
N HIS A 189 -0.70 -2.05 -7.25
CA HIS A 189 -1.11 -3.38 -7.69
C HIS A 189 -1.88 -4.14 -6.61
N ALA A 190 -2.76 -3.44 -5.89
CA ALA A 190 -3.40 -3.96 -4.70
C ALA A 190 -4.92 -3.85 -4.77
N HIS A 191 -5.57 -4.74 -4.05
CA HIS A 191 -7.00 -4.70 -3.85
C HIS A 191 -7.38 -5.18 -2.45
N GLY A 192 -8.62 -4.89 -2.07
CA GLY A 192 -9.14 -5.29 -0.78
C GLY A 192 -10.59 -4.89 -0.56
N ARG A 193 -11.06 -5.13 0.66
CA ARG A 193 -12.38 -4.73 1.11
C ARG A 193 -12.28 -4.00 2.44
N ALA A 194 -13.29 -3.20 2.75
CA ALA A 194 -13.50 -2.61 4.07
C ALA A 194 -15.00 -2.60 4.38
N ASP A 195 -15.38 -2.87 5.62
CA ASP A 195 -16.78 -2.79 6.02
C ASP A 195 -17.27 -1.34 5.98
N LEU A 196 -16.36 -0.41 6.30
CA LEU A 196 -16.63 1.02 6.25
C LEU A 196 -15.34 1.77 5.88
N ILE A 197 -15.42 2.68 4.93
CA ILE A 197 -14.38 3.66 4.63
C ILE A 197 -14.93 5.03 4.99
N GLN A 198 -14.28 5.72 5.92
CA GLN A 198 -14.69 7.04 6.39
C GLN A 198 -13.64 8.08 5.98
N ARG A 199 -14.07 9.11 5.31
CA ARG A 199 -13.30 10.34 5.14
C ARG A 199 -13.68 11.31 6.26
N THR A 200 -12.87 11.36 7.31
CA THR A 200 -13.13 12.17 8.51
C THR A 200 -12.70 13.63 8.34
N SER A 201 -11.78 13.87 7.43
CA SER A 201 -11.37 15.21 6.96
C SER A 201 -10.86 15.14 5.52
N PRO A 202 -10.60 16.25 4.84
CA PRO A 202 -10.03 16.24 3.48
C PRO A 202 -8.74 15.43 3.35
N ASP A 203 -7.97 15.30 4.43
CA ASP A 203 -6.66 14.67 4.43
C ASP A 203 -6.60 13.36 5.21
N VAL A 204 -7.72 12.94 5.86
CA VAL A 204 -7.75 11.73 6.70
C VAL A 204 -8.80 10.75 6.21
N LEU A 205 -8.34 9.53 5.92
CA LEU A 205 -9.15 8.38 5.54
C LEU A 205 -9.00 7.28 6.59
N VAL A 206 -10.11 6.74 7.09
CA VAL A 206 -10.14 5.64 8.05
C VAL A 206 -10.90 4.46 7.44
N LEU A 207 -10.25 3.30 7.39
CA LEU A 207 -10.85 2.06 6.91
C LEU A 207 -11.07 1.13 8.10
N HIS A 208 -12.28 0.61 8.25
CA HIS A 208 -12.64 -0.33 9.31
C HIS A 208 -12.77 -1.74 8.77
N ASN A 209 -12.24 -2.72 9.51
CA ASN A 209 -12.19 -4.14 9.15
C ASN A 209 -11.69 -4.35 7.71
N ALA A 210 -10.57 -3.72 7.40
CA ALA A 210 -10.02 -3.70 6.06
C ALA A 210 -9.12 -4.90 5.78
N THR A 211 -9.15 -5.36 4.52
CA THR A 211 -8.20 -6.35 3.97
C THR A 211 -7.38 -5.72 2.86
N TYR A 212 -6.18 -6.20 2.67
CA TYR A 212 -5.25 -5.76 1.63
C TYR A 212 -4.44 -6.95 1.10
N THR A 213 -4.33 -7.06 -0.22
CA THR A 213 -3.47 -8.04 -0.89
C THR A 213 -3.03 -7.52 -2.26
N THR A 214 -1.89 -8.03 -2.77
CA THR A 214 -1.45 -7.81 -4.15
C THR A 214 -1.55 -9.09 -4.99
N CYS A 215 -2.14 -10.16 -4.44
CA CYS A 215 -2.36 -11.39 -5.19
C CYS A 215 -3.36 -11.17 -6.34
N PRO A 216 -3.23 -11.89 -7.46
CA PRO A 216 -4.24 -11.86 -8.53
C PRO A 216 -5.64 -12.25 -8.02
N PRO A 217 -6.72 -11.66 -8.55
CA PRO A 217 -8.08 -11.93 -8.07
C PRO A 217 -8.67 -13.26 -8.54
N GLU A 218 -8.06 -13.88 -9.56
CA GLU A 218 -8.53 -15.14 -10.16
C GLU A 218 -8.40 -16.36 -9.22
N GLN A 219 -7.58 -16.24 -8.19
CA GLN A 219 -7.29 -17.29 -7.25
C GLN A 219 -7.41 -16.78 -5.81
N LYS A 220 -7.59 -17.72 -4.89
CA LYS A 220 -7.52 -17.46 -3.47
C LYS A 220 -6.18 -16.81 -3.12
N PRO A 221 -6.16 -15.62 -2.49
CA PRO A 221 -4.90 -14.94 -2.21
C PRO A 221 -3.97 -15.78 -1.34
N THR A 222 -2.74 -15.98 -1.80
CA THR A 222 -1.70 -16.67 -1.04
C THR A 222 -1.40 -15.96 0.26
N TRP A 223 -1.52 -14.64 0.27
CA TRP A 223 -1.35 -13.83 1.47
C TRP A 223 -2.33 -12.65 1.48
N LYS A 224 -2.71 -12.22 2.67
CA LYS A 224 -3.50 -11.01 2.89
C LYS A 224 -3.17 -10.39 4.24
N ILE A 225 -3.24 -9.08 4.28
CA ILE A 225 -3.27 -8.33 5.53
C ILE A 225 -4.73 -8.06 5.88
N GLN A 226 -5.08 -8.19 7.15
CA GLN A 226 -6.35 -7.76 7.71
C GLN A 226 -6.09 -6.86 8.91
N ALA A 227 -6.72 -5.69 8.95
CA ALA A 227 -6.63 -4.76 10.06
C ALA A 227 -8.03 -4.38 10.55
N LYS A 228 -8.17 -4.19 11.87
CA LYS A 228 -9.42 -3.68 12.44
C LYS A 228 -9.64 -2.23 12.03
N GLU A 229 -8.56 -1.46 11.97
CA GLU A 229 -8.59 -0.06 11.58
C GLU A 229 -7.30 0.29 10.84
N ILE A 230 -7.43 1.05 9.75
CA ILE A 230 -6.32 1.67 9.02
C ILE A 230 -6.65 3.14 8.89
N GLU A 231 -5.85 4.00 9.48
CA GLU A 231 -5.91 5.45 9.30
C GLU A 231 -4.81 5.88 8.33
N LEU A 232 -5.17 6.65 7.31
CA LEU A 232 -4.26 7.25 6.34
C LEU A 232 -4.38 8.76 6.45
N ASN A 233 -3.34 9.42 6.93
CA ASN A 233 -3.30 10.86 7.13
C ASN A 233 -2.27 11.48 6.17
N GLN A 234 -2.77 12.20 5.16
CA GLN A 234 -1.96 12.82 4.12
C GLN A 234 -1.24 14.07 4.58
N GLU A 235 -1.83 14.82 5.52
CA GLU A 235 -1.20 16.00 6.09
C GLU A 235 0.11 15.61 6.77
N THR A 236 0.10 14.54 7.57
CA THR A 236 1.30 14.03 8.26
C THR A 236 2.14 13.08 7.42
N GLY A 237 1.62 12.56 6.29
CA GLY A 237 2.27 11.54 5.48
C GLY A 237 2.34 10.17 6.15
N ARG A 238 1.40 9.88 7.07
CA ARG A 238 1.44 8.68 7.89
C ARG A 238 0.21 7.80 7.75
N GLY A 239 0.47 6.50 7.74
CA GLY A 239 -0.52 5.46 7.93
C GLY A 239 -0.36 4.81 9.30
N VAL A 240 -1.47 4.55 9.96
CA VAL A 240 -1.53 3.83 11.24
C VAL A 240 -2.48 2.67 11.11
N THR A 241 -2.05 1.48 11.54
CA THR A 241 -2.94 0.32 11.61
C THR A 241 -3.09 -0.15 13.05
N LYS A 242 -4.30 -0.62 13.38
CA LYS A 242 -4.62 -1.23 14.68
C LYS A 242 -5.17 -2.64 14.48
N GLY A 243 -4.69 -3.58 15.29
CA GLY A 243 -5.14 -4.97 15.26
C GLY A 243 -4.87 -5.67 13.93
N THR A 244 -3.69 -5.46 13.38
CA THR A 244 -3.25 -5.99 12.09
C THR A 244 -2.81 -7.45 12.20
N LYS A 245 -3.24 -8.27 11.25
CA LYS A 245 -2.83 -9.67 11.11
C LYS A 245 -2.41 -9.94 9.67
N LEU A 246 -1.29 -10.63 9.51
CA LEU A 246 -0.84 -11.18 8.25
C LEU A 246 -1.27 -12.63 8.15
N TYR A 247 -1.96 -12.98 7.08
CA TYR A 247 -2.36 -14.34 6.77
C TYR A 247 -1.58 -14.86 5.57
N VAL A 248 -1.12 -16.10 5.65
CA VAL A 248 -0.57 -16.87 4.54
C VAL A 248 -1.43 -18.14 4.40
N LYS A 249 -2.06 -18.32 3.23
CA LYS A 249 -3.03 -19.42 2.98
C LYS A 249 -4.08 -19.54 4.10
N ASP A 250 -4.65 -18.39 4.52
CA ASP A 250 -5.61 -18.23 5.62
C ASP A 250 -5.11 -18.60 7.04
N VAL A 251 -3.84 -18.93 7.21
CA VAL A 251 -3.23 -19.13 8.53
C VAL A 251 -2.67 -17.78 9.01
N PRO A 252 -3.05 -17.27 10.19
CA PRO A 252 -2.46 -16.05 10.74
C PRO A 252 -1.02 -16.35 11.19
N VAL A 253 -0.04 -15.75 10.50
CA VAL A 253 1.39 -15.96 10.78
C VAL A 253 2.03 -14.84 11.60
N LEU A 254 1.43 -13.65 11.58
CA LEU A 254 1.91 -12.50 12.33
C LEU A 254 0.72 -11.67 12.80
N ALA A 255 0.78 -11.19 14.04
CA ALA A 255 -0.18 -10.24 14.59
C ALA A 255 0.57 -9.04 15.20
N VAL A 256 0.20 -7.83 14.77
CA VAL A 256 0.80 -6.59 15.25
C VAL A 256 -0.34 -5.70 15.79
N PRO A 257 -0.35 -5.38 17.09
CA PRO A 257 -1.44 -4.60 17.68
C PRO A 257 -1.51 -3.17 17.16
N TYR A 258 -0.35 -2.59 16.88
CA TYR A 258 -0.21 -1.22 16.38
C TYR A 258 0.98 -1.14 15.43
N PHE A 259 0.80 -0.55 14.26
CA PHE A 259 1.87 -0.33 13.30
C PHE A 259 1.69 1.02 12.61
N ASN A 260 2.78 1.78 12.50
CA ASN A 260 2.84 3.08 11.86
C ASN A 260 3.81 3.01 10.68
N PHE A 261 3.40 3.52 9.53
CA PHE A 261 4.16 3.48 8.28
C PHE A 261 4.03 4.79 7.49
N PRO A 262 5.04 5.17 6.69
CA PRO A 262 4.93 6.31 5.79
C PRO A 262 3.99 5.97 4.63
N ILE A 263 3.20 6.94 4.19
CA ILE A 263 2.33 6.82 3.00
C ILE A 263 2.80 7.68 1.82
N ASP A 264 3.87 8.42 2.02
CA ASP A 264 4.54 9.25 1.00
C ASP A 264 6.07 9.21 1.15
N ASP A 265 6.79 9.92 0.27
CA ASP A 265 8.25 9.94 0.23
C ASP A 265 8.89 10.94 1.22
N ARG A 266 8.11 11.55 2.11
CA ARG A 266 8.64 12.43 3.15
C ARG A 266 9.50 11.65 4.13
N ARG A 267 10.64 12.23 4.52
CA ARG A 267 11.50 11.65 5.56
C ARG A 267 10.77 11.74 6.91
N THR A 268 10.33 10.60 7.43
CA THR A 268 9.63 10.51 8.71
C THR A 268 10.22 9.40 9.57
N THR A 269 10.32 9.62 10.89
CA THR A 269 10.72 8.58 11.84
C THR A 269 9.73 7.43 11.81
N GLY A 270 10.20 6.19 11.70
CA GLY A 270 9.34 5.01 11.67
C GLY A 270 10.09 3.71 11.45
N ILE A 271 9.36 2.61 11.56
CA ILE A 271 9.88 1.27 11.25
C ILE A 271 10.02 1.17 9.74
N LEU A 272 11.22 0.81 9.29
CA LEU A 272 11.46 0.44 7.90
C LEU A 272 11.06 -1.03 7.67
N ASN A 273 11.18 -1.47 6.44
CA ASN A 273 10.79 -2.81 6.05
C ASN A 273 11.55 -3.88 6.85
N PRO A 274 10.85 -4.69 7.66
CA PRO A 274 11.49 -5.83 8.32
C PRO A 274 11.98 -6.84 7.28
N ASN A 275 13.09 -7.49 7.58
CA ASN A 275 13.60 -8.59 6.77
C ASN A 275 13.59 -9.88 7.59
N LEU A 276 13.05 -10.94 7.01
CA LEU A 276 13.10 -12.29 7.56
C LEU A 276 13.88 -13.18 6.60
N GLY A 277 14.94 -13.76 7.07
CA GLY A 277 15.80 -14.64 6.30
C GLY A 277 16.09 -15.95 7.03
N PHE A 278 16.70 -16.87 6.31
CA PHE A 278 17.24 -18.10 6.85
C PHE A 278 18.61 -18.34 6.24
N SER A 279 19.60 -18.59 7.08
CA SER A 279 20.96 -18.93 6.65
C SER A 279 21.44 -20.20 7.32
N ASN A 280 22.34 -20.93 6.64
CA ASN A 280 22.97 -22.12 7.22
C ASN A 280 23.86 -21.80 8.41
N ASP A 281 24.36 -20.57 8.48
CA ASP A 281 25.30 -20.10 9.49
C ASP A 281 24.69 -19.36 10.67
N GLY A 282 23.44 -18.95 10.57
CA GLY A 282 22.76 -18.18 11.62
C GLY A 282 21.36 -18.68 11.97
N GLY A 283 20.83 -19.64 11.21
CA GLY A 283 19.45 -20.09 11.37
C GLY A 283 18.44 -19.05 10.88
N LEU A 284 17.35 -18.92 11.61
CA LEU A 284 16.32 -17.90 11.35
C LEU A 284 16.83 -16.53 11.76
N GLU A 285 16.67 -15.56 10.88
CA GLU A 285 17.10 -14.19 11.08
C GLU A 285 15.93 -13.22 10.88
N LEU A 286 15.67 -12.38 11.89
CA LEU A 286 14.70 -11.31 11.83
C LEU A 286 15.39 -9.96 12.07
N THR A 287 15.31 -9.08 11.09
CA THR A 287 15.88 -7.73 11.14
C THR A 287 14.75 -6.68 11.06
N VAL A 288 14.73 -5.73 11.99
CA VAL A 288 13.68 -4.70 12.07
C VAL A 288 14.32 -3.31 12.14
N PRO A 289 14.67 -2.67 11.02
CA PRO A 289 15.28 -1.35 11.04
C PRO A 289 14.28 -0.28 11.50
N VAL A 290 14.73 0.64 12.35
CA VAL A 290 13.99 1.83 12.80
C VAL A 290 14.73 3.07 12.34
N TYR A 291 14.15 3.81 11.42
CA TYR A 291 14.68 5.08 10.93
C TYR A 291 14.27 6.24 11.85
N LEU A 292 15.20 7.09 12.17
CA LEU A 292 15.03 8.28 13.00
C LEU A 292 15.37 9.52 12.17
N ASN A 293 14.34 10.29 11.80
CA ASN A 293 14.49 11.59 11.15
C ASN A 293 14.77 12.66 12.22
N LEU A 294 16.05 12.85 12.54
CA LEU A 294 16.48 13.72 13.65
C LEU A 294 16.49 15.19 13.25
N ALA A 295 16.98 15.49 12.04
CA ALA A 295 17.02 16.85 11.49
C ALA A 295 17.09 16.81 9.95
N PRO A 296 16.91 17.94 9.26
CA PRO A 296 17.02 17.99 7.80
C PRO A 296 18.37 17.51 7.26
N ASN A 297 19.43 17.67 8.03
CA ASN A 297 20.80 17.41 7.64
C ASN A 297 21.48 16.23 8.37
N TYR A 298 20.77 15.54 9.27
CA TYR A 298 21.26 14.29 9.86
C TYR A 298 20.14 13.37 10.26
N ASP A 299 20.39 12.07 10.19
CA ASP A 299 19.48 11.01 10.54
C ASP A 299 20.22 9.80 11.13
N ALA A 300 19.45 8.88 11.70
CA ALA A 300 19.97 7.63 12.20
C ALA A 300 19.05 6.46 11.85
N THR A 301 19.63 5.26 11.79
CA THR A 301 18.87 4.01 11.71
C THR A 301 19.39 3.08 12.80
N VAL A 302 18.50 2.58 13.64
CA VAL A 302 18.78 1.57 14.66
C VAL A 302 18.13 0.26 14.23
N THR A 303 18.92 -0.81 14.15
CA THR A 303 18.47 -2.07 13.59
C THR A 303 18.71 -3.22 14.57
N PRO A 304 17.72 -3.57 15.42
CA PRO A 304 17.72 -4.84 16.11
C PRO A 304 17.63 -6.00 15.10
N ARG A 305 18.53 -6.97 15.26
CA ARG A 305 18.66 -8.16 14.42
C ARG A 305 18.72 -9.38 15.31
N TYR A 306 17.68 -10.20 15.27
CA TYR A 306 17.67 -11.49 15.95
C TYR A 306 18.17 -12.59 15.02
N ILE A 307 19.12 -13.37 15.48
CA ILE A 307 19.73 -14.48 14.77
C ILE A 307 19.61 -15.72 15.66
N SER A 308 18.80 -16.73 15.26
CA SER A 308 18.39 -17.83 16.15
C SER A 308 19.56 -18.59 16.76
N ASP A 309 20.66 -18.76 16.00
CA ASP A 309 21.82 -19.57 16.40
C ASP A 309 22.98 -18.70 16.96
N ARG A 310 22.78 -17.39 17.11
CA ARG A 310 23.82 -16.46 17.54
C ARG A 310 23.39 -15.46 18.60
N GLY A 311 22.10 -15.10 18.66
CA GLY A 311 21.57 -14.15 19.63
C GLY A 311 21.06 -12.84 19.02
N MET A 312 20.92 -11.81 19.86
CA MET A 312 20.40 -10.49 19.50
C MET A 312 21.54 -9.52 19.19
N MET A 313 21.62 -9.06 17.96
CA MET A 313 22.56 -8.03 17.51
C MET A 313 21.87 -6.67 17.43
N MET A 314 22.55 -5.63 17.88
CA MET A 314 22.12 -4.24 17.68
C MET A 314 23.05 -3.58 16.67
N GLN A 315 22.49 -3.03 15.59
CA GLN A 315 23.22 -2.25 14.60
C GLN A 315 22.75 -0.80 14.64
N GLY A 316 23.66 0.13 14.39
CA GLY A 316 23.38 1.55 14.31
C GLY A 316 24.04 2.16 13.09
N GLU A 317 23.35 3.07 12.44
CA GLU A 317 23.87 3.91 11.37
C GLU A 317 23.49 5.36 11.66
N PHE A 318 24.44 6.27 11.56
CA PHE A 318 24.23 7.71 11.67
C PHE A 318 24.80 8.40 10.44
N ARG A 319 24.01 9.22 9.77
CA ARG A 319 24.42 9.99 8.58
C ARG A 319 24.29 11.48 8.87
N TYR A 320 25.23 12.26 8.39
CA TYR A 320 25.24 13.70 8.55
C TYR A 320 25.74 14.41 7.30
N LEU A 321 25.21 15.59 7.10
CA LEU A 321 25.62 16.56 6.09
C LEU A 321 25.83 17.90 6.80
N THR A 322 27.03 18.46 6.69
CA THR A 322 27.36 19.78 7.25
C THR A 322 27.49 20.79 6.13
N GLU A 323 27.27 22.04 6.44
CA GLU A 323 27.32 23.12 5.46
C GLU A 323 28.72 23.32 4.91
N ASN A 324 29.76 23.25 5.78
CA ASN A 324 31.14 23.64 5.44
C ASN A 324 32.16 22.49 5.58
N TYR A 325 31.78 21.37 6.21
CA TYR A 325 32.73 20.30 6.57
C TYR A 325 32.40 18.97 5.90
N GLY A 326 31.57 19.00 4.84
CA GLY A 326 31.24 17.81 4.06
C GLY A 326 30.18 16.94 4.69
N GLN A 327 30.19 15.67 4.31
CA GLN A 327 29.20 14.67 4.70
C GLN A 327 29.86 13.40 5.19
N GLY A 328 29.15 12.66 6.03
CA GLY A 328 29.69 11.40 6.53
C GLY A 328 28.64 10.44 7.02
N LYS A 329 29.13 9.23 7.29
CA LYS A 329 28.35 8.11 7.78
C LYS A 329 29.19 7.39 8.84
N ILE A 330 28.56 7.09 9.97
CA ILE A 330 29.11 6.25 11.04
C ILE A 330 28.16 5.07 11.19
N TRP A 331 28.69 3.85 11.18
CA TRP A 331 27.85 2.67 11.39
C TRP A 331 28.65 1.58 12.09
N GLY A 332 27.92 0.69 12.76
CA GLY A 332 28.51 -0.42 13.46
C GLY A 332 27.47 -1.34 14.07
N GLY A 333 27.96 -2.43 14.63
CA GLY A 333 27.14 -3.45 15.25
C GLY A 333 27.75 -3.99 16.54
N TYR A 334 26.87 -4.47 17.42
CA TYR A 334 27.25 -5.14 18.66
C TYR A 334 26.37 -6.37 18.86
N LEU A 335 27.00 -7.53 18.94
CA LEU A 335 26.38 -8.81 19.26
C LEU A 335 26.98 -9.30 20.58
N PRO A 336 26.27 -9.16 21.68
CA PRO A 336 26.71 -9.70 22.96
C PRO A 336 26.58 -11.23 22.96
N SER A 337 27.59 -11.91 23.50
CA SER A 337 27.57 -13.35 23.76
C SER A 337 27.16 -14.18 22.55
N ASP A 338 27.96 -14.16 21.48
CA ASP A 338 27.67 -14.94 20.26
C ASP A 338 27.68 -16.45 20.59
N ASP A 339 26.49 -17.07 20.62
CA ASP A 339 26.29 -18.46 21.01
C ASP A 339 27.12 -19.44 20.17
N ARG A 340 27.44 -19.07 18.94
CA ARG A 340 28.24 -19.91 18.01
C ARG A 340 29.75 -19.75 18.19
N TYR A 341 30.21 -18.69 18.87
CA TYR A 341 31.64 -18.37 19.04
C TYR A 341 32.00 -18.25 20.52
N ASN A 342 31.72 -19.29 21.28
CA ASN A 342 32.09 -19.40 22.70
C ASN A 342 31.53 -18.26 23.58
N ASN A 343 30.36 -17.72 23.25
CA ASN A 343 29.73 -16.61 23.94
C ASN A 343 30.62 -15.35 24.00
N GLN A 344 31.45 -15.12 23.00
CA GLN A 344 32.25 -13.90 22.92
C GLN A 344 31.43 -12.75 22.33
N ASP A 345 31.71 -11.55 22.84
CA ASP A 345 31.13 -10.33 22.28
C ASP A 345 31.77 -10.00 20.95
N ARG A 346 30.96 -9.72 19.94
CA ARG A 346 31.40 -9.28 18.64
C ARG A 346 30.93 -7.86 18.35
N LYS A 347 31.83 -7.05 17.79
CA LYS A 347 31.53 -5.64 17.49
C LYS A 347 32.30 -5.19 16.25
N ASP A 348 31.67 -4.33 15.51
CA ASP A 348 32.27 -3.58 14.42
C ASP A 348 31.97 -2.09 14.54
N PHE A 349 32.86 -1.27 14.01
CA PHE A 349 32.70 0.16 13.93
C PHE A 349 33.30 0.67 12.64
N ASN A 350 32.57 1.52 11.94
CA ASN A 350 32.98 2.05 10.66
C ASN A 350 32.67 3.56 10.58
N LEU A 351 33.56 4.29 9.93
CA LEU A 351 33.42 5.70 9.67
C LEU A 351 33.79 5.98 8.21
N LEU A 352 32.96 6.76 7.54
CA LEU A 352 33.25 7.34 6.23
C LEU A 352 32.95 8.85 6.31
N HIS A 353 33.90 9.67 5.94
CA HIS A 353 33.74 11.12 5.85
C HIS A 353 34.33 11.63 4.55
N LYS A 354 33.56 12.47 3.83
CA LYS A 354 33.99 13.11 2.59
C LYS A 354 33.79 14.61 2.70
N TRP A 355 34.85 15.36 2.44
CA TRP A 355 34.84 16.79 2.53
C TRP A 355 35.50 17.43 1.31
N GLN A 356 34.75 18.18 0.55
CA GLN A 356 35.25 19.02 -0.51
C GLN A 356 35.61 20.39 0.08
N ILE A 357 36.90 20.60 0.30
CA ILE A 357 37.42 21.79 0.96
C ILE A 357 37.34 22.98 0.03
N ASN A 358 37.65 22.80 -1.25
CA ASN A 358 37.49 23.75 -2.33
C ASN A 358 37.43 23.03 -3.68
N ASP A 359 37.40 23.78 -4.80
CA ASP A 359 37.29 23.21 -6.16
C ASP A 359 38.47 22.30 -6.56
N TYR A 360 39.58 22.36 -5.84
CA TYR A 360 40.84 21.63 -6.16
C TYR A 360 41.19 20.59 -5.11
N LEU A 361 40.57 20.62 -3.92
CA LEU A 361 41.00 19.78 -2.80
C LEU A 361 39.77 19.08 -2.17
N THR A 362 39.84 17.75 -2.17
CA THR A 362 38.89 16.88 -1.46
C THR A 362 39.65 16.08 -0.41
N ALA A 363 39.09 15.92 0.78
CA ALA A 363 39.61 15.07 1.85
C ALA A 363 38.59 13.94 2.11
N ASP A 364 39.08 12.70 2.08
CA ASP A 364 38.33 11.50 2.40
C ASP A 364 38.96 10.83 3.62
N ALA A 365 38.16 10.48 4.61
CA ALA A 365 38.57 9.71 5.78
C ALA A 365 37.71 8.45 5.87
N GLU A 366 38.39 7.31 5.97
CA GLU A 366 37.75 6.01 6.10
C GLU A 366 38.42 5.24 7.25
N TYR A 367 37.58 4.66 8.11
CA TYR A 367 38.04 3.85 9.23
C TYR A 367 37.16 2.62 9.40
N HIS A 368 37.77 1.46 9.53
CA HIS A 368 37.09 0.19 9.76
C HIS A 368 37.72 -0.53 10.94
N TYR A 369 36.90 -1.03 11.83
CA TYR A 369 37.30 -1.86 12.96
C TYR A 369 36.32 -3.05 13.08
N ALA A 370 36.86 -4.24 13.27
CA ALA A 370 36.11 -5.43 13.67
C ALA A 370 36.87 -6.11 14.83
N SER A 371 36.13 -6.74 15.73
CA SER A 371 36.72 -7.42 16.90
C SER A 371 37.49 -8.69 16.53
N ASP A 372 37.26 -9.24 15.34
CA ASP A 372 37.81 -10.49 14.81
C ASP A 372 37.64 -10.59 13.30
#